data_8ef450ea17fe7c1c42491567f84161a2
#
_entry.id   8ef450ea17fe7c1c42491567f84161a2
#
_cell.length_a   1.000
_cell.length_b   1.000
_cell.length_c   1.000
_cell.angle_alpha   90.00
_cell.angle_beta   90.00
_cell.angle_gamma   90.00
#
_symmetry.space_group_name_H-M   'P 1'
#
loop_
_entity.id
_entity.type
_entity.pdbx_description
1 polymer ?
#
loop_
_entity_poly.entity_id
_entity_poly.type
_entity_poly.pdbx_seq_one_letter_code
_entity_poly.pdbx_strand_id
1 'polypeptide(L)'
;DNRLQRPGNQTQQLNLTTNEKNALEAFLKTLTGTDVYTNEIWSDPFDLGGNITLIGSVLSSNVDVFGKNIATYPNPVESDLIIRLESGIYKTTIYTISGQLVLQKDIDGNHQMNLQSLAKGIYILKIRDVESNRVFNKKFVKQ
;
A
#
# COMPACT_ATOMS: atom_id res chain seq x y z
N ASP A 1 -13.63 -30.77 -20.88
CA ASP A 1 -14.07 -31.03 -19.51
C ASP A 1 -15.36 -31.86 -19.56
N ASN A 2 -15.30 -33.13 -19.14
CA ASN A 2 -16.44 -34.07 -19.17
C ASN A 2 -17.65 -33.59 -18.35
N ARG A 3 -17.49 -32.58 -17.50
CA ARG A 3 -18.58 -31.98 -16.72
C ARG A 3 -19.56 -31.15 -17.56
N LEU A 4 -19.16 -30.77 -18.77
CA LEU A 4 -19.96 -29.96 -19.69
C LEU A 4 -20.60 -30.80 -20.82
N GLN A 5 -20.46 -32.13 -20.76
CA GLN A 5 -20.99 -33.05 -21.78
C GLN A 5 -22.16 -33.86 -21.22
N ARG A 6 -23.21 -34.03 -22.04
CA ARG A 6 -24.29 -34.98 -21.77
C ARG A 6 -23.83 -36.41 -22.11
N PRO A 7 -24.47 -37.44 -21.52
CA PRO A 7 -24.26 -38.80 -21.98
C PRO A 7 -24.48 -38.90 -23.51
N GLY A 8 -23.50 -39.45 -24.22
CA GLY A 8 -23.51 -39.51 -25.69
C GLY A 8 -22.64 -38.45 -26.37
N ASN A 9 -21.73 -37.80 -25.64
CA ASN A 9 -20.74 -36.82 -26.15
C ASN A 9 -21.36 -35.55 -26.79
N GLN A 10 -22.60 -35.22 -26.41
CA GLN A 10 -23.30 -34.04 -26.90
C GLN A 10 -22.99 -32.82 -25.97
N THR A 11 -22.81 -31.65 -26.56
CA THR A 11 -22.68 -30.38 -25.83
C THR A 11 -23.93 -30.09 -25.01
N GLN A 12 -23.74 -29.68 -23.76
CA GLN A 12 -24.83 -29.26 -22.91
C GLN A 12 -25.44 -27.96 -23.48
N GLN A 13 -26.70 -27.99 -23.82
CA GLN A 13 -27.43 -26.82 -24.28
C GLN A 13 -28.36 -26.32 -23.18
N LEU A 14 -28.24 -25.05 -22.86
CA LEU A 14 -29.19 -24.33 -22.04
C LEU A 14 -30.41 -23.97 -22.89
N ASN A 15 -31.48 -24.77 -22.80
CA ASN A 15 -32.73 -24.50 -23.51
C ASN A 15 -33.49 -23.32 -22.84
N LEU A 16 -32.93 -22.13 -22.96
CA LEU A 16 -33.53 -20.94 -22.41
C LEU A 16 -34.68 -20.43 -23.29
N THR A 17 -35.77 -20.04 -22.67
CA THR A 17 -36.88 -19.33 -23.32
C THR A 17 -36.41 -17.92 -23.76
N THR A 18 -37.15 -17.28 -24.64
CA THR A 18 -36.82 -15.90 -25.09
C THR A 18 -36.73 -14.94 -23.93
N ASN A 19 -37.59 -15.04 -22.93
CA ASN A 19 -37.57 -14.16 -21.74
C ASN A 19 -36.31 -14.39 -20.89
N GLU A 20 -35.90 -15.64 -20.70
CA GLU A 20 -34.69 -15.98 -19.96
C GLU A 20 -33.42 -15.52 -20.69
N LYS A 21 -33.41 -15.62 -22.02
CA LYS A 21 -32.31 -15.08 -22.84
C LYS A 21 -32.19 -13.55 -22.68
N ASN A 22 -33.29 -12.84 -22.76
CA ASN A 22 -33.33 -11.38 -22.58
C ASN A 22 -32.88 -10.97 -21.15
N ALA A 23 -33.32 -11.72 -20.14
CA ALA A 23 -32.90 -11.46 -18.75
C ALA A 23 -31.39 -11.73 -18.56
N LEU A 24 -30.86 -12.79 -19.14
CA LEU A 24 -29.43 -13.10 -19.10
C LEU A 24 -28.61 -12.04 -19.84
N GLU A 25 -29.06 -11.60 -21.00
CA GLU A 25 -28.42 -10.53 -21.76
C GLU A 25 -28.41 -9.20 -20.98
N ALA A 26 -29.53 -8.83 -20.36
CA ALA A 26 -29.61 -7.65 -19.51
C ALA A 26 -28.64 -7.75 -18.32
N PHE A 27 -28.57 -8.91 -17.67
CA PHE A 27 -27.62 -9.16 -16.59
C PHE A 27 -26.17 -9.04 -17.08
N LEU A 28 -25.80 -9.66 -18.19
CA LEU A 28 -24.46 -9.58 -18.74
C LEU A 28 -24.08 -8.12 -19.11
N LYS A 29 -25.04 -7.34 -19.62
CA LYS A 29 -24.83 -5.90 -19.89
C LYS A 29 -24.57 -5.08 -18.64
N THR A 30 -25.09 -5.47 -17.47
CA THR A 30 -24.75 -4.79 -16.20
C THR A 30 -23.34 -5.10 -15.71
N LEU A 31 -22.76 -6.21 -16.12
CA LEU A 31 -21.39 -6.58 -15.79
C LEU A 31 -20.35 -5.94 -16.72
N THR A 32 -20.76 -5.48 -17.91
CA THR A 32 -19.91 -4.73 -18.83
C THR A 32 -20.03 -3.26 -18.48
N GLY A 33 -19.04 -2.71 -17.76
CA GLY A 33 -18.89 -1.26 -17.62
C GLY A 33 -18.67 -0.62 -19.00
N THR A 34 -19.15 0.60 -19.21
CA THR A 34 -19.01 1.35 -20.47
C THR A 34 -17.57 1.48 -20.95
N ASP A 35 -16.61 1.40 -20.02
CA ASP A 35 -15.21 1.67 -20.27
C ASP A 35 -14.30 0.43 -20.25
N VAL A 36 -14.84 -0.78 -20.05
CA VAL A 36 -14.03 -2.00 -19.90
C VAL A 36 -13.13 -2.27 -21.11
N TYR A 37 -13.59 -1.92 -22.31
CA TYR A 37 -12.84 -2.14 -23.55
C TYR A 37 -12.09 -0.92 -24.07
N THR A 38 -12.34 0.24 -23.49
CA THR A 38 -11.79 1.52 -23.95
C THR A 38 -10.88 2.19 -22.92
N ASN A 39 -10.99 1.79 -21.67
CA ASN A 39 -10.17 2.34 -20.60
C ASN A 39 -8.78 1.72 -20.62
N GLU A 40 -7.77 2.55 -20.77
CA GLU A 40 -6.36 2.17 -20.81
C GLU A 40 -5.90 1.38 -19.57
N ILE A 41 -6.54 1.58 -18.43
CA ILE A 41 -6.26 0.85 -17.19
C ILE A 41 -6.53 -0.67 -17.34
N TRP A 42 -7.44 -1.06 -18.23
CA TRP A 42 -7.79 -2.46 -18.50
C TRP A 42 -7.16 -3.00 -19.78
N SER A 43 -6.29 -2.21 -20.44
CA SER A 43 -5.58 -2.64 -21.63
C SER A 43 -4.50 -3.70 -21.28
N ASP A 44 -3.99 -4.36 -22.32
CA ASP A 44 -2.88 -5.28 -22.17
C ASP A 44 -1.68 -4.55 -21.57
N PRO A 45 -1.18 -4.97 -20.38
CA PRO A 45 -0.06 -4.31 -19.72
C PRO A 45 1.29 -4.57 -20.42
N PHE A 46 1.32 -5.42 -21.46
CA PHE A 46 2.55 -5.75 -22.17
C PHE A 46 2.70 -4.90 -23.43
N ASP A 47 3.91 -4.40 -23.66
CA ASP A 47 4.29 -3.79 -24.93
C ASP A 47 4.53 -4.89 -26.01
N LEU A 48 4.76 -4.48 -27.24
CA LEU A 48 5.05 -5.40 -28.35
C LEU A 48 6.35 -6.23 -28.12
N GLY A 49 7.19 -5.84 -27.19
CA GLY A 49 8.40 -6.54 -26.77
C GLY A 49 8.17 -7.49 -25.58
N GLY A 50 6.96 -7.57 -25.05
CA GLY A 50 6.62 -8.40 -23.88
C GLY A 50 7.04 -7.80 -22.54
N ASN A 51 7.41 -6.50 -22.50
CA ASN A 51 7.72 -5.83 -21.23
C ASN A 51 6.44 -5.25 -20.64
N ILE A 52 6.35 -5.23 -19.31
CA ILE A 52 5.20 -4.65 -18.59
C ILE A 52 5.26 -3.13 -18.70
N THR A 53 4.24 -2.54 -19.31
CA THR A 53 4.03 -1.09 -19.33
C THR A 53 3.12 -0.72 -18.18
N LEU A 54 3.63 0.06 -17.23
CA LEU A 54 2.82 0.57 -16.12
C LEU A 54 1.98 1.75 -16.60
N ILE A 55 0.67 1.54 -16.72
CA ILE A 55 -0.28 2.58 -17.08
C ILE A 55 -0.76 3.29 -15.81
N GLY A 56 -0.48 4.59 -15.73
CA GLY A 56 -0.82 5.41 -14.57
C GLY A 56 0.20 5.38 -13.44
N SER A 57 0.01 6.24 -12.48
CA SER A 57 0.81 6.22 -11.25
C SER A 57 0.53 4.93 -10.49
N VAL A 58 1.55 4.12 -10.32
CA VAL A 58 1.52 2.86 -9.55
C VAL A 58 0.81 3.07 -8.21
N LEU A 59 -0.35 2.46 -8.06
CA LEU A 59 -1.17 2.54 -6.86
C LEU A 59 -0.54 1.84 -5.64
N SER A 60 0.61 1.19 -5.76
CA SER A 60 1.08 0.34 -4.66
C SER A 60 2.52 0.53 -4.21
N SER A 61 3.29 1.35 -4.84
CA SER A 61 4.51 1.83 -4.20
C SER A 61 4.70 3.29 -4.59
N ASN A 62 4.08 4.17 -3.86
CA ASN A 62 4.84 5.32 -3.47
C ASN A 62 6.08 4.71 -2.84
N VAL A 63 7.11 4.49 -3.64
CA VAL A 63 8.46 4.41 -3.11
C VAL A 63 8.58 5.74 -2.42
N ASP A 64 8.34 5.71 -1.12
CA ASP A 64 8.27 6.91 -0.32
C ASP A 64 9.66 7.53 -0.37
N VAL A 65 9.87 8.42 -1.35
CA VAL A 65 11.13 9.13 -1.55
C VAL A 65 11.50 9.83 -0.24
N PHE A 66 10.47 10.24 0.52
CA PHE A 66 10.63 10.79 1.84
C PHE A 66 11.28 9.78 2.80
N GLY A 67 10.85 8.53 2.82
CA GLY A 67 11.43 7.49 3.68
C GLY A 67 12.87 7.10 3.28
N LYS A 68 13.25 7.25 2.01
CA LYS A 68 14.63 6.97 1.56
C LYS A 68 15.66 7.94 2.11
N ASN A 69 15.28 9.17 2.38
CA ASN A 69 16.16 10.21 2.90
C ASN A 69 16.18 10.23 4.44
N ILE A 70 15.41 9.37 5.11
CA ILE A 70 15.36 9.29 6.57
C ILE A 70 16.19 8.13 7.07
N ALA A 71 17.26 8.42 7.80
CA ALA A 71 18.04 7.43 8.50
C ALA A 71 17.82 7.53 10.02
N THR A 72 17.62 6.40 10.68
CA THR A 72 17.49 6.32 12.13
C THR A 72 18.37 5.22 12.68
N TYR A 73 19.22 5.54 13.65
CA TYR A 73 20.18 4.61 14.26
C TYR A 73 20.60 5.10 15.66
N PRO A 74 21.15 4.20 16.51
CA PRO A 74 21.26 2.75 16.32
C PRO A 74 19.89 2.03 16.44
N ASN A 75 19.82 0.82 16.00
CA ASN A 75 18.72 -0.09 16.28
C ASN A 75 19.29 -1.50 16.46
N PRO A 76 19.31 -2.07 17.65
CA PRO A 76 18.70 -1.59 18.91
C PRO A 76 19.32 -0.30 19.46
N VAL A 77 18.51 0.47 20.20
CA VAL A 77 18.91 1.72 20.86
C VAL A 77 19.03 1.53 22.38
N GLU A 78 20.14 2.01 22.96
CA GLU A 78 20.34 1.99 24.42
C GLU A 78 19.91 3.28 25.09
N SER A 79 20.40 4.44 24.64
CA SER A 79 20.10 5.73 25.24
C SER A 79 19.55 6.72 24.24
N ASP A 80 20.25 6.91 23.13
CA ASP A 80 19.97 7.98 22.19
C ASP A 80 19.69 7.44 20.79
N LEU A 81 18.61 7.89 20.19
CA LEU A 81 18.24 7.61 18.81
C LEU A 81 18.61 8.83 17.95
N ILE A 82 19.48 8.60 16.99
CA ILE A 82 19.83 9.61 15.99
C ILE A 82 18.86 9.53 14.83
N ILE A 83 18.27 10.64 14.47
CA ILE A 83 17.37 10.81 13.34
C ILE A 83 18.06 11.76 12.35
N ARG A 84 18.34 11.26 11.14
CA ARG A 84 18.88 12.07 10.03
C ARG A 84 17.74 12.43 9.09
N LEU A 85 17.58 13.73 8.90
CA LEU A 85 16.53 14.32 8.06
C LEU A 85 17.14 15.48 7.26
N GLU A 86 16.50 15.83 6.17
CA GLU A 86 16.75 17.10 5.49
C GLU A 86 16.29 18.27 6.37
N SER A 87 16.71 19.49 6.04
CA SER A 87 16.25 20.69 6.74
C SER A 87 14.74 20.82 6.59
N GLY A 88 14.05 21.11 7.69
CA GLY A 88 12.59 21.22 7.72
C GLY A 88 12.00 20.88 9.07
N ILE A 89 10.75 21.25 9.29
CA ILE A 89 10.04 21.02 10.55
C ILE A 89 9.29 19.70 10.48
N TYR A 90 9.58 18.82 11.42
CA TYR A 90 8.99 17.50 11.51
C TYR A 90 8.35 17.25 12.86
N LYS A 91 7.14 16.72 12.84
CA LYS A 91 6.48 16.21 14.04
C LYS A 91 6.88 14.76 14.26
N THR A 92 7.63 14.50 15.33
CA THR A 92 8.10 13.17 15.68
C THR A 92 7.30 12.62 16.85
N THR A 93 6.84 11.38 16.71
CA THR A 93 5.98 10.73 17.71
C THR A 93 6.45 9.29 17.91
N ILE A 94 6.54 8.84 19.16
CA ILE A 94 6.88 7.46 19.52
C ILE A 94 5.65 6.81 20.16
N TYR A 95 5.34 5.61 19.69
CA TYR A 95 4.27 4.78 20.22
C TYR A 95 4.80 3.44 20.70
N THR A 96 4.13 2.86 21.67
CA THR A 96 4.25 1.42 21.96
C THR A 96 3.65 0.62 20.82
N ILE A 97 3.92 -0.71 20.79
CA ILE A 97 3.27 -1.62 19.82
C ILE A 97 1.75 -1.71 20.01
N SER A 98 1.24 -1.36 21.20
CA SER A 98 -0.21 -1.27 21.46
C SER A 98 -0.84 0.05 21.01
N GLY A 99 -0.05 0.96 20.42
CA GLY A 99 -0.53 2.26 19.93
C GLY A 99 -0.59 3.36 20.97
N GLN A 100 -0.11 3.13 22.20
CA GLN A 100 -0.05 4.16 23.24
C GLN A 100 1.03 5.18 22.89
N LEU A 101 0.69 6.46 22.94
CA LEU A 101 1.63 7.55 22.78
C LEU A 101 2.60 7.61 23.98
N VAL A 102 3.90 7.61 23.70
CA VAL A 102 4.95 7.66 24.72
C VAL A 102 5.68 8.99 24.72
N LEU A 103 6.02 9.49 23.52
CA LEU A 103 6.77 10.72 23.36
C LEU A 103 6.34 11.44 22.09
N GLN A 104 6.26 12.76 22.16
CA GLN A 104 6.02 13.61 20.98
C GLN A 104 6.92 14.82 21.06
N LYS A 105 7.58 15.16 19.96
CA LYS A 105 8.47 16.30 19.85
C LYS A 105 8.51 16.81 18.41
N ASP A 106 8.51 18.11 18.26
CA ASP A 106 8.80 18.74 16.98
C ASP A 106 10.33 18.93 16.87
N ILE A 107 10.89 18.59 15.72
CA ILE A 107 12.33 18.65 15.45
C ILE A 107 12.58 19.37 14.13
N ASP A 108 13.73 20.01 14.01
CA ASP A 108 14.20 20.64 12.79
C ASP A 108 15.42 19.88 12.27
N GLY A 109 15.28 19.24 11.12
CA GLY A 109 16.35 18.46 10.47
C GLY A 109 16.91 17.33 11.35
N ASN A 110 18.24 17.20 11.33
CA ASN A 110 18.94 16.16 12.08
C ASN A 110 18.75 16.34 13.60
N HIS A 111 18.36 15.27 14.28
CA HIS A 111 18.07 15.34 15.71
C HIS A 111 18.56 14.11 16.47
N GLN A 112 19.05 14.33 17.69
CA GLN A 112 19.37 13.28 18.67
C GLN A 112 18.27 13.27 19.73
N MET A 113 17.59 12.13 19.86
CA MET A 113 16.48 11.98 20.79
C MET A 113 16.90 11.08 21.95
N ASN A 114 16.90 11.63 23.16
CA ASN A 114 17.17 10.85 24.36
C ASN A 114 15.98 9.96 24.71
N LEU A 115 16.23 8.67 24.84
CA LEU A 115 15.23 7.62 25.11
C LEU A 115 15.54 6.85 26.41
N GLN A 116 16.40 7.39 27.27
CA GLN A 116 16.78 6.72 28.53
C GLN A 116 15.59 6.44 29.45
N SER A 117 14.59 7.32 29.43
CA SER A 117 13.37 7.15 30.23
C SER A 117 12.41 6.06 29.71
N LEU A 118 12.64 5.55 28.50
CA LEU A 118 11.79 4.50 27.95
C LEU A 118 12.19 3.13 28.47
N ALA A 119 11.19 2.35 28.84
CA ALA A 119 11.39 0.94 29.20
C ALA A 119 11.92 0.13 28.00
N LYS A 120 12.60 -0.98 28.30
CA LYS A 120 13.02 -1.92 27.25
C LYS A 120 11.81 -2.45 26.52
N GLY A 121 11.88 -2.50 25.20
CA GLY A 121 10.74 -2.95 24.39
C GLY A 121 10.83 -2.56 22.93
N ILE A 122 9.74 -2.84 22.21
CA ILE A 122 9.57 -2.48 20.79
C ILE A 122 8.69 -1.25 20.69
N TYR A 123 9.12 -0.31 19.88
CA TYR A 123 8.45 0.97 19.66
C TYR A 123 8.29 1.27 18.19
N ILE A 124 7.34 2.13 17.87
CA ILE A 124 7.09 2.66 16.54
C ILE A 124 7.40 4.15 16.55
N LEU A 125 8.38 4.55 15.77
CA LEU A 125 8.71 5.94 15.48
C LEU A 125 7.87 6.38 14.28
N LYS A 126 7.15 7.47 14.43
CA LYS A 126 6.43 8.16 13.37
C LYS A 126 6.99 9.55 13.19
N ILE A 127 7.41 9.87 11.99
CA ILE A 127 7.91 11.20 11.60
C ILE A 127 6.97 11.75 10.54
N ARG A 128 6.43 12.93 10.77
CA ARG A 128 5.57 13.63 9.85
C ARG A 128 6.21 14.94 9.44
N ASP A 129 6.40 15.12 8.16
CA ASP A 129 6.79 16.40 7.59
C ASP A 129 5.59 17.36 7.68
N VAL A 130 5.81 18.52 8.31
CA VAL A 130 4.74 19.49 8.57
C VAL A 130 4.30 20.18 7.28
N GLU A 131 5.22 20.41 6.34
CA GLU A 131 4.96 21.12 5.10
C GLU A 131 4.27 20.22 4.07
N SER A 132 4.86 19.05 3.77
CA SER A 132 4.35 18.13 2.75
C SER A 132 3.30 17.15 3.27
N ASN A 133 3.09 17.09 4.57
CA ASN A 133 2.20 16.16 5.26
C ASN A 133 2.54 14.66 5.06
N ARG A 134 3.73 14.37 4.53
CA ARG A 134 4.21 13.00 4.34
C ARG A 134 4.58 12.38 5.68
N VAL A 135 4.40 11.06 5.78
CA VAL A 135 4.61 10.32 7.02
C VAL A 135 5.58 9.17 6.77
N PHE A 136 6.56 9.04 7.67
CA PHE A 136 7.47 7.91 7.74
C PHE A 136 7.27 7.17 9.06
N ASN A 137 7.20 5.84 8.99
CA ASN A 137 7.08 4.99 10.17
C ASN A 137 8.24 3.99 10.21
N LYS A 138 8.84 3.82 11.38
CA LYS A 138 9.90 2.84 11.59
C LYS A 138 9.79 2.17 12.94
N LYS A 139 9.92 0.85 12.96
CA LYS A 139 10.05 0.06 14.18
C LYS A 139 11.49 0.12 14.70
N PHE A 140 11.67 0.31 16.00
CA PHE A 140 12.96 0.19 16.66
C PHE A 140 12.84 -0.58 17.98
N VAL A 141 13.96 -1.10 18.46
CA VAL A 141 14.08 -1.86 19.72
C VAL A 141 14.84 -1.03 20.72
N LYS A 142 14.28 -0.81 21.92
CA LYS A 142 14.94 -0.21 23.08
C LYS A 142 15.49 -1.31 23.98
N GLN A 143 16.77 -1.26 24.27
CA GLN A 143 17.48 -2.13 25.21
C GLN A 143 17.77 -1.47 26.55
#